data_a99260026d6a3f7ec6fe396c427fd2c9
#
_entry.id   a99260026d6a3f7ec6fe396c427fd2c9
#
_cell.length_a   1.000
_cell.length_b   1.000
_cell.length_c   1.000
_cell.angle_alpha   90.00
_cell.angle_beta   90.00
_cell.angle_gamma   90.00
#
_symmetry.space_group_name_H-M   'P 1'
#
loop_
_entity.id
_entity.type
_entity.pdbx_description
1 polymer ?
#
loop_
_entity_poly.entity_id
_entity_poly.type
_entity_poly.pdbx_seq_one_letter_code
_entity_poly.pdbx_strand_id
1 'polypeptide(L)'
;MTKLKHEVAVPAAALIHPTLMLTGRSASAVYVQPAAQLRRLANAGAIIKIAHGYYVAIPVDKRKGDWLPSLETLTAGLATAIYGQGNGALWGLSAARVHGALPRAIATGFALGPSQHRPLALAVRPGEVHFRMRDPERLEVEYLSTELGPGLVTSIEQTILDLSGQEFVSDSEPRVEAVRNLMAMANADRLAELAARVRGRAALARARKLLANAH
;
A
#
# COMPACT_ATOMS: atom_id res chain seq x y z
N MET A 1 -20.08 4.82 41.45
CA MET A 1 -20.39 3.65 40.60
C MET A 1 -19.67 3.83 39.27
N THR A 2 -18.49 3.23 39.14
CA THR A 2 -17.66 3.30 37.90
C THR A 2 -18.30 2.40 36.86
N LYS A 3 -18.88 2.99 35.79
CA LYS A 3 -19.34 2.24 34.63
C LYS A 3 -18.14 1.47 34.06
N LEU A 4 -18.12 0.16 34.21
CA LEU A 4 -17.24 -0.74 33.46
C LEU A 4 -17.46 -0.41 31.97
N LYS A 5 -16.47 0.26 31.33
CA LYS A 5 -16.42 0.36 29.87
C LYS A 5 -16.29 -1.07 29.37
N HIS A 6 -17.37 -1.62 28.82
CA HIS A 6 -17.30 -2.89 28.12
C HIS A 6 -16.21 -2.76 27.06
N GLU A 7 -15.16 -3.53 27.19
CA GLU A 7 -14.09 -3.62 26.22
C GLU A 7 -14.72 -4.12 24.91
N VAL A 8 -14.73 -3.25 23.89
CA VAL A 8 -15.37 -3.58 22.62
C VAL A 8 -14.51 -4.67 21.96
N ALA A 9 -15.05 -5.86 21.84
CA ALA A 9 -14.36 -6.99 21.20
C ALA A 9 -13.92 -6.64 19.76
N VAL A 10 -12.92 -7.37 19.24
CA VAL A 10 -12.54 -7.26 17.82
C VAL A 10 -13.79 -7.49 16.99
N PRO A 11 -14.12 -6.61 16.01
CA PRO A 11 -15.30 -6.79 15.19
C PRO A 11 -15.29 -8.14 14.48
N ALA A 12 -16.37 -8.90 14.58
CA ALA A 12 -16.48 -10.23 13.95
C ALA A 12 -16.14 -10.17 12.44
N ALA A 13 -16.49 -9.08 11.76
CA ALA A 13 -16.14 -8.86 10.36
C ALA A 13 -14.62 -8.79 10.12
N ALA A 14 -13.82 -8.40 11.10
CA ALA A 14 -12.35 -8.36 10.98
C ALA A 14 -11.72 -9.75 11.18
N LEU A 15 -12.41 -10.68 11.85
CA LEU A 15 -11.89 -12.01 12.13
C LEU A 15 -11.97 -12.96 10.92
N ILE A 16 -12.87 -12.65 9.98
CA ILE A 16 -13.11 -13.48 8.78
C ILE A 16 -12.44 -12.93 7.53
N HIS A 17 -11.74 -11.81 7.64
CA HIS A 17 -11.06 -11.17 6.50
C HIS A 17 -9.53 -11.40 6.59
N PRO A 18 -8.83 -11.64 5.47
CA PRO A 18 -7.37 -11.84 5.47
C PRO A 18 -6.58 -10.61 5.94
N THR A 19 -7.24 -9.44 5.93
CA THR A 19 -6.67 -8.19 6.44
C THR A 19 -7.60 -7.56 7.47
N LEU A 20 -7.06 -6.71 8.34
CA LEU A 20 -7.84 -5.92 9.28
C LEU A 20 -8.63 -4.78 8.60
N MET A 21 -8.59 -4.68 7.26
CA MET A 21 -9.32 -3.69 6.48
C MET A 21 -10.79 -4.11 6.31
N LEU A 22 -11.71 -3.22 6.65
CA LEU A 22 -13.16 -3.45 6.59
C LEU A 22 -13.81 -2.51 5.57
N THR A 23 -14.76 -3.05 4.83
CA THR A 23 -15.63 -2.31 3.90
C THR A 23 -17.09 -2.63 4.18
N GLY A 24 -18.01 -1.86 3.61
CA GLY A 24 -19.43 -2.20 3.67
C GLY A 24 -19.73 -3.60 3.10
N ARG A 25 -19.01 -3.99 2.04
CA ARG A 25 -19.15 -5.32 1.42
C ARG A 25 -18.65 -6.44 2.36
N SER A 26 -17.45 -6.31 2.93
CA SER A 26 -16.94 -7.32 3.86
C SER A 26 -17.80 -7.41 5.13
N ALA A 27 -18.29 -6.28 5.64
CA ALA A 27 -19.15 -6.22 6.80
C ALA A 27 -20.55 -6.81 6.55
N SER A 28 -21.06 -6.82 5.33
CA SER A 28 -22.37 -7.41 4.99
C SER A 28 -22.43 -8.92 5.15
N ALA A 29 -21.28 -9.58 5.17
CA ALA A 29 -21.22 -11.01 5.48
C ALA A 29 -21.57 -11.34 6.94
N VAL A 30 -21.51 -10.34 7.84
CA VAL A 30 -21.70 -10.52 9.30
C VAL A 30 -22.85 -9.65 9.84
N TYR A 31 -23.07 -8.47 9.26
CA TYR A 31 -24.01 -7.49 9.79
C TYR A 31 -25.17 -7.24 8.83
N VAL A 32 -26.40 -7.26 9.35
CA VAL A 32 -27.63 -6.94 8.58
C VAL A 32 -27.61 -5.47 8.10
N GLN A 33 -27.04 -4.57 8.91
CA GLN A 33 -26.92 -3.14 8.60
C GLN A 33 -25.45 -2.69 8.66
N PRO A 34 -24.62 -3.06 7.67
CA PRO A 34 -23.17 -2.90 7.76
C PRO A 34 -22.75 -1.44 7.93
N ALA A 35 -23.35 -0.49 7.21
CA ALA A 35 -22.98 0.92 7.30
C ALA A 35 -23.26 1.54 8.67
N ALA A 36 -24.39 1.21 9.28
CA ALA A 36 -24.74 1.66 10.63
C ALA A 36 -23.82 1.04 11.68
N GLN A 37 -23.54 -0.25 11.55
CA GLN A 37 -22.66 -0.97 12.46
C GLN A 37 -21.21 -0.48 12.39
N LEU A 38 -20.67 -0.25 11.19
CA LEU A 38 -19.34 0.32 11.03
C LEU A 38 -19.23 1.72 11.67
N ARG A 39 -20.23 2.57 11.50
CA ARG A 39 -20.28 3.87 12.21
C ARG A 39 -20.28 3.71 13.73
N ARG A 40 -21.10 2.78 14.25
CA ARG A 40 -21.16 2.50 15.70
C ARG A 40 -19.81 2.01 16.23
N LEU A 41 -19.14 1.10 15.51
CA LEU A 41 -17.83 0.59 15.87
C LEU A 41 -16.76 1.69 15.83
N ALA A 42 -16.82 2.59 14.85
CA ALA A 42 -15.89 3.73 14.75
C ALA A 42 -16.10 4.70 15.94
N ASN A 43 -17.35 5.02 16.28
CA ASN A 43 -17.68 5.86 17.44
C ASN A 43 -17.26 5.21 18.78
N ALA A 44 -17.26 3.88 18.85
CA ALA A 44 -16.80 3.12 20.01
C ALA A 44 -15.25 2.95 20.06
N GLY A 45 -14.51 3.46 19.07
CA GLY A 45 -13.04 3.33 19.00
C GLY A 45 -12.54 1.92 18.73
N ALA A 46 -13.38 1.03 18.18
CA ALA A 46 -13.00 -0.32 17.80
C ALA A 46 -12.39 -0.40 16.40
N ILE A 47 -12.72 0.57 15.55
CA ILE A 47 -12.20 0.72 14.19
C ILE A 47 -11.89 2.19 13.89
N ILE A 48 -11.01 2.43 12.95
CA ILE A 48 -10.64 3.76 12.44
C ILE A 48 -11.15 3.87 11.00
N LYS A 49 -11.83 4.98 10.66
CA LYS A 49 -12.18 5.31 9.29
C LYS A 49 -10.93 5.82 8.56
N ILE A 50 -10.45 5.08 7.58
CA ILE A 50 -9.21 5.40 6.84
C ILE A 50 -9.50 6.24 5.61
N ALA A 51 -10.56 5.91 4.88
CA ALA A 51 -11.04 6.63 3.72
C ALA A 51 -12.55 6.44 3.58
N HIS A 52 -13.17 7.07 2.59
CA HIS A 52 -14.60 6.88 2.35
C HIS A 52 -14.93 5.42 2.04
N GLY A 53 -15.70 4.77 2.92
CA GLY A 53 -16.09 3.36 2.78
C GLY A 53 -15.07 2.33 3.29
N TYR A 54 -13.90 2.77 3.77
CA TYR A 54 -12.82 1.90 4.26
C TYR A 54 -12.47 2.18 5.71
N TYR A 55 -12.35 1.12 6.51
CA TYR A 55 -12.06 1.17 7.93
C TYR A 55 -11.00 0.14 8.29
N VAL A 56 -10.27 0.37 9.36
CA VAL A 56 -9.30 -0.58 9.91
C VAL A 56 -9.73 -0.97 11.32
N ALA A 57 -9.75 -2.26 11.61
CA ALA A 57 -9.94 -2.75 12.97
C ALA A 57 -8.69 -2.49 13.80
N ILE A 58 -8.86 -1.85 14.96
CA ILE A 58 -7.75 -1.57 15.87
C ILE A 58 -7.43 -2.85 16.65
N PRO A 59 -6.20 -3.38 16.58
CA PRO A 59 -5.78 -4.49 17.43
C PRO A 59 -6.02 -4.18 18.91
N VAL A 60 -6.44 -5.18 19.70
CA VAL A 60 -6.83 -4.97 21.10
C VAL A 60 -5.71 -4.35 21.94
N ASP A 61 -4.48 -4.77 21.71
CA ASP A 61 -3.27 -4.27 22.37
C ASP A 61 -2.91 -2.84 21.99
N LYS A 62 -3.41 -2.35 20.85
CA LYS A 62 -3.15 -0.99 20.31
C LYS A 62 -4.23 0.06 20.65
N ARG A 63 -5.35 -0.35 21.26
CA ARG A 63 -6.49 0.56 21.52
C ARG A 63 -6.25 1.64 22.56
N LYS A 64 -5.20 1.51 23.37
CA LYS A 64 -4.87 2.47 24.45
C LYS A 64 -3.97 3.62 24.01
N GLY A 65 -3.59 3.67 22.73
CA GLY A 65 -2.68 4.68 22.19
C GLY A 65 -3.18 5.27 20.87
N ASP A 66 -2.39 6.17 20.31
CA ASP A 66 -2.63 6.83 19.03
C ASP A 66 -2.10 5.96 17.86
N TRP A 67 -2.43 4.65 17.90
CA TRP A 67 -1.98 3.74 16.87
C TRP A 67 -2.61 4.08 15.50
N LEU A 68 -1.74 4.27 14.54
CA LEU A 68 -2.10 4.45 13.14
C LEU A 68 -1.08 3.71 12.28
N PRO A 69 -1.51 2.82 11.38
CA PRO A 69 -0.60 2.16 10.45
C PRO A 69 0.16 3.16 9.56
N SER A 70 1.33 2.74 9.08
CA SER A 70 2.10 3.52 8.11
C SER A 70 1.30 3.76 6.82
N LEU A 71 1.70 4.75 6.01
CA LEU A 71 1.07 5.01 4.72
C LEU A 71 1.14 3.80 3.81
N GLU A 72 2.28 3.12 3.79
CA GLU A 72 2.51 1.92 2.98
C GLU A 72 1.61 0.76 3.44
N THR A 73 1.48 0.56 4.74
CA THR A 73 0.56 -0.44 5.31
C THR A 73 -0.90 -0.15 4.97
N LEU A 74 -1.32 1.11 5.10
CA LEU A 74 -2.67 1.53 4.69
C LEU A 74 -2.89 1.34 3.20
N THR A 75 -1.91 1.68 2.38
CA THR A 75 -1.98 1.54 0.91
C THR A 75 -2.08 0.07 0.50
N ALA A 76 -1.29 -0.82 1.10
CA ALA A 76 -1.36 -2.27 0.85
C ALA A 76 -2.72 -2.84 1.28
N GLY A 77 -3.22 -2.44 2.46
CA GLY A 77 -4.54 -2.86 2.94
C GLY A 77 -5.68 -2.39 2.03
N LEU A 78 -5.63 -1.14 1.54
CA LEU A 78 -6.60 -0.60 0.58
C LEU A 78 -6.53 -1.34 -0.76
N ALA A 79 -5.33 -1.63 -1.28
CA ALA A 79 -5.17 -2.41 -2.51
C ALA A 79 -5.80 -3.80 -2.37
N THR A 80 -5.54 -4.50 -1.25
CA THR A 80 -6.15 -5.80 -0.95
C THR A 80 -7.67 -5.71 -0.81
N ALA A 81 -8.20 -4.66 -0.16
CA ALA A 81 -9.64 -4.49 0.02
C ALA A 81 -10.39 -4.16 -1.29
N ILE A 82 -9.73 -3.48 -2.23
CA ILE A 82 -10.29 -3.08 -3.53
C ILE A 82 -10.23 -4.23 -4.53
N TYR A 83 -9.07 -4.86 -4.65
CA TYR A 83 -8.76 -5.80 -5.72
C TYR A 83 -8.85 -7.28 -5.31
N GLY A 84 -8.90 -7.55 -4.01
CA GLY A 84 -8.77 -8.89 -3.45
C GLY A 84 -7.31 -9.27 -3.16
N GLN A 85 -7.16 -10.31 -2.35
CA GLN A 85 -5.84 -10.82 -1.98
C GLN A 85 -5.09 -11.33 -3.22
N GLY A 86 -3.84 -10.94 -3.36
CA GLY A 86 -2.99 -11.32 -4.49
C GLY A 86 -3.17 -10.48 -5.77
N ASN A 87 -4.21 -9.62 -5.84
CA ASN A 87 -4.53 -8.84 -7.04
C ASN A 87 -4.13 -7.37 -6.97
N GLY A 88 -3.60 -6.92 -5.84
CA GLY A 88 -3.13 -5.55 -5.66
C GLY A 88 -1.74 -5.53 -5.05
N ALA A 89 -0.87 -4.62 -5.49
CA ALA A 89 0.49 -4.49 -4.97
C ALA A 89 0.88 -3.03 -4.75
N LEU A 90 1.78 -2.80 -3.80
CA LEU A 90 2.51 -1.53 -3.71
C LEU A 90 3.46 -1.40 -4.89
N TRP A 91 3.61 -0.19 -5.43
CA TRP A 91 4.51 0.10 -6.53
C TRP A 91 5.13 1.50 -6.41
N GLY A 92 6.07 1.82 -7.28
CA GLY A 92 6.66 3.15 -7.37
C GLY A 92 7.31 3.60 -6.07
N LEU A 93 7.02 4.82 -5.61
CA LEU A 93 7.61 5.36 -4.38
C LEU A 93 7.18 4.62 -3.11
N SER A 94 5.97 4.06 -3.06
CA SER A 94 5.56 3.23 -1.92
C SER A 94 6.35 1.93 -1.83
N ALA A 95 6.64 1.28 -2.97
CA ALA A 95 7.52 0.11 -3.00
C ALA A 95 8.96 0.49 -2.61
N ALA A 96 9.50 1.60 -3.15
CA ALA A 96 10.82 2.08 -2.78
C ALA A 96 10.97 2.33 -1.27
N ARG A 97 9.92 2.85 -0.61
CA ARG A 97 9.91 3.02 0.85
C ARG A 97 9.93 1.69 1.59
N VAL A 98 9.12 0.72 1.16
CA VAL A 98 9.10 -0.62 1.75
C VAL A 98 10.46 -1.30 1.64
N HIS A 99 11.15 -1.13 0.52
CA HIS A 99 12.51 -1.62 0.32
C HIS A 99 13.60 -0.80 1.04
N GLY A 100 13.23 0.27 1.77
CA GLY A 100 14.18 1.11 2.49
C GLY A 100 14.98 2.08 1.61
N ALA A 101 14.64 2.16 0.31
CA ALA A 101 15.36 3.00 -0.67
C ALA A 101 14.94 4.47 -0.64
N LEU A 102 13.87 4.82 0.07
CA LEU A 102 13.40 6.20 0.25
C LEU A 102 13.04 6.43 1.74
N PRO A 103 13.96 6.91 2.58
CA PRO A 103 13.72 7.09 4.02
C PRO A 103 12.76 8.23 4.34
N ARG A 104 12.68 9.25 3.47
CA ARG A 104 11.78 10.42 3.69
C ARG A 104 10.31 10.02 3.60
N ALA A 105 9.47 10.68 4.40
CA ALA A 105 8.03 10.50 4.32
C ALA A 105 7.46 11.09 3.01
N ILE A 106 6.45 10.41 2.48
CA ILE A 106 5.64 10.88 1.34
C ILE A 106 4.19 11.04 1.78
N ALA A 107 3.44 11.93 1.13
CA ALA A 107 2.03 12.14 1.40
C ALA A 107 1.11 11.26 0.54
N THR A 108 1.62 10.74 -0.58
CA THR A 108 0.85 9.94 -1.54
C THR A 108 1.28 8.48 -1.50
N GLY A 109 0.32 7.58 -1.25
CA GLY A 109 0.50 6.14 -1.39
C GLY A 109 0.30 5.71 -2.84
N PHE A 110 1.04 4.71 -3.29
CA PHE A 110 0.97 4.20 -4.66
C PHE A 110 0.69 2.70 -4.65
N ALA A 111 -0.44 2.31 -5.23
CA ALA A 111 -0.83 0.92 -5.43
C ALA A 111 -1.20 0.66 -6.89
N LEU A 112 -1.08 -0.58 -7.32
CA LEU A 112 -1.55 -1.05 -8.62
C LEU A 112 -2.54 -2.21 -8.45
N GLY A 113 -3.30 -2.49 -9.50
CA GLY A 113 -4.23 -3.62 -9.56
C GLY A 113 -4.82 -3.80 -10.96
N PRO A 114 -5.65 -4.83 -11.18
CA PRO A 114 -6.13 -5.22 -12.51
C PRO A 114 -7.12 -4.23 -13.14
N SER A 115 -7.65 -3.30 -12.36
CA SER A 115 -8.60 -2.28 -12.86
C SER A 115 -8.27 -0.90 -12.32
N GLN A 116 -8.69 0.14 -13.03
CA GLN A 116 -8.53 1.52 -12.59
C GLN A 116 -9.44 1.80 -11.39
N HIS A 117 -8.89 2.46 -10.38
CA HIS A 117 -9.64 3.00 -9.25
C HIS A 117 -9.29 4.48 -9.08
N ARG A 118 -10.29 5.29 -8.72
CA ARG A 118 -10.06 6.72 -8.42
C ARG A 118 -9.18 6.87 -7.18
N PRO A 119 -8.40 7.94 -7.06
CA PRO A 119 -7.66 8.25 -5.86
C PRO A 119 -8.55 8.29 -4.61
N LEU A 120 -8.02 7.86 -3.48
CA LEU A 120 -8.70 7.87 -2.19
C LEU A 120 -7.99 8.84 -1.25
N ALA A 121 -8.66 9.94 -0.91
CA ALA A 121 -8.20 10.82 0.16
C ALA A 121 -8.26 10.10 1.51
N LEU A 122 -7.21 10.23 2.30
CA LEU A 122 -7.11 9.64 3.62
C LEU A 122 -7.81 10.53 4.66
N ALA A 123 -8.60 9.93 5.53
CA ALA A 123 -9.34 10.63 6.60
C ALA A 123 -8.51 10.82 7.87
N VAL A 124 -7.43 10.05 8.03
CA VAL A 124 -6.64 9.96 9.27
C VAL A 124 -5.34 10.74 9.22
N ARG A 125 -4.95 11.20 8.05
CA ARG A 125 -3.73 11.99 7.81
C ARG A 125 -3.88 12.76 6.50
N PRO A 126 -3.17 13.87 6.31
CA PRO A 126 -3.07 14.52 5.00
C PRO A 126 -2.48 13.55 3.96
N GLY A 127 -3.04 13.56 2.76
CA GLY A 127 -2.58 12.75 1.64
C GLY A 127 -3.66 11.84 1.06
N GLU A 128 -3.26 11.08 0.07
CA GLU A 128 -4.16 10.21 -0.69
C GLU A 128 -3.44 8.96 -1.19
N VAL A 129 -4.22 7.98 -1.66
CA VAL A 129 -3.70 6.78 -2.31
C VAL A 129 -4.11 6.79 -3.78
N HIS A 130 -3.11 6.69 -4.66
CA HIS A 130 -3.27 6.58 -6.10
C HIS A 130 -3.22 5.12 -6.54
N PHE A 131 -4.08 4.78 -7.48
CA PHE A 131 -4.19 3.43 -8.02
C PHE A 131 -3.88 3.45 -9.51
N ARG A 132 -3.03 2.52 -9.93
CA ARG A 132 -2.68 2.33 -11.33
C ARG A 132 -3.23 1.01 -11.85
N MET A 133 -3.85 1.03 -13.02
CA MET A 133 -4.26 -0.20 -13.67
C MET A 133 -3.03 -0.89 -14.28
N ARG A 134 -2.64 -1.99 -13.68
CA ARG A 134 -1.62 -2.94 -14.17
C ARG A 134 -1.92 -4.32 -13.59
N ASP A 135 -1.71 -5.33 -14.39
CA ASP A 135 -1.91 -6.72 -13.97
C ASP A 135 -0.71 -7.18 -13.10
N PRO A 136 -0.90 -7.45 -11.81
CA PRO A 136 0.19 -7.91 -10.93
C PRO A 136 0.83 -9.23 -11.39
N GLU A 137 0.07 -10.11 -12.06
CA GLU A 137 0.59 -11.39 -12.57
C GLU A 137 1.67 -11.21 -13.65
N ARG A 138 1.68 -10.05 -14.31
CA ARG A 138 2.67 -9.71 -15.34
C ARG A 138 3.88 -8.96 -14.79
N LEU A 139 3.90 -8.71 -13.49
CA LEU A 139 4.95 -7.97 -12.80
C LEU A 139 5.72 -8.89 -11.87
N GLU A 140 6.93 -8.50 -11.56
CA GLU A 140 7.68 -9.16 -10.51
C GLU A 140 7.30 -8.55 -9.17
N VAL A 141 6.53 -9.32 -8.40
CA VAL A 141 6.02 -8.92 -7.08
C VAL A 141 6.48 -9.89 -6.00
N GLU A 142 6.58 -9.38 -4.78
CA GLU A 142 7.01 -10.11 -3.59
C GLU A 142 5.93 -10.01 -2.51
N TYR A 143 5.89 -11.00 -1.61
CA TYR A 143 5.01 -10.96 -0.45
C TYR A 143 5.49 -9.91 0.55
N LEU A 144 4.53 -9.13 1.06
CA LEU A 144 4.74 -8.12 2.09
C LEU A 144 3.90 -8.48 3.32
N SER A 145 4.57 -8.69 4.45
CA SER A 145 3.88 -8.80 5.73
C SER A 145 3.67 -7.40 6.32
N THR A 146 2.42 -7.07 6.66
CA THR A 146 2.07 -5.80 7.30
C THR A 146 1.27 -6.00 8.57
N GLU A 147 1.18 -4.96 9.41
CA GLU A 147 0.33 -4.97 10.61
C GLU A 147 -1.17 -5.20 10.30
N LEU A 148 -1.60 -4.93 9.07
CA LEU A 148 -2.98 -5.14 8.62
C LEU A 148 -3.20 -6.48 7.94
N GLY A 149 -2.17 -7.30 7.79
CA GLY A 149 -2.22 -8.58 7.10
C GLY A 149 -1.32 -8.63 5.85
N PRO A 150 -1.41 -9.71 5.08
CA PRO A 150 -0.55 -9.90 3.91
C PRO A 150 -0.89 -8.93 2.78
N GLY A 151 0.14 -8.49 2.07
CA GLY A 151 0.06 -7.68 0.86
C GLY A 151 1.09 -8.13 -0.18
N LEU A 152 1.18 -7.38 -1.27
CA LEU A 152 2.21 -7.54 -2.29
C LEU A 152 2.93 -6.21 -2.51
N VAL A 153 4.19 -6.29 -2.93
CA VAL A 153 5.02 -5.16 -3.33
C VAL A 153 5.80 -5.54 -4.58
N THR A 154 6.01 -4.60 -5.51
CA THR A 154 6.91 -4.84 -6.66
C THR A 154 8.34 -5.08 -6.17
N SER A 155 9.07 -6.04 -6.78
CA SER A 155 10.46 -6.33 -6.43
C SER A 155 11.35 -5.09 -6.60
N ILE A 156 12.56 -5.12 -6.06
CA ILE A 156 13.54 -4.03 -6.23
C ILE A 156 13.74 -3.73 -7.71
N GLU A 157 13.98 -4.76 -8.52
CA GLU A 157 14.23 -4.64 -9.95
C GLU A 157 13.01 -4.08 -10.70
N GLN A 158 11.81 -4.59 -10.39
CA GLN A 158 10.57 -4.08 -10.97
C GLN A 158 10.34 -2.62 -10.58
N THR A 159 10.60 -2.25 -9.32
CA THR A 159 10.45 -0.88 -8.82
C THR A 159 11.40 0.09 -9.52
N ILE A 160 12.65 -0.33 -9.81
CA ILE A 160 13.59 0.47 -10.62
C ILE A 160 13.01 0.76 -12.00
N LEU A 161 12.53 -0.27 -12.69
CA LEU A 161 11.95 -0.12 -14.02
C LEU A 161 10.72 0.76 -14.02
N ASP A 162 9.85 0.61 -13.01
CA ASP A 162 8.66 1.41 -12.85
C ASP A 162 9.00 2.90 -12.63
N LEU A 163 9.87 3.21 -11.67
CA LEU A 163 10.28 4.58 -11.37
C LEU A 163 11.09 5.22 -12.50
N SER A 164 11.73 4.44 -13.34
CA SER A 164 12.48 4.90 -14.51
C SER A 164 11.64 4.87 -15.80
N GLY A 165 10.37 4.49 -15.71
CA GLY A 165 9.41 4.52 -16.82
C GLY A 165 9.04 5.94 -17.24
N GLN A 166 8.40 6.10 -18.42
CA GLN A 166 7.90 7.40 -18.90
C GLN A 166 6.73 7.94 -18.06
N GLU A 167 6.10 7.10 -17.27
CA GLU A 167 4.97 7.46 -16.40
C GLU A 167 5.36 8.37 -15.25
N PHE A 168 6.61 8.31 -14.82
CA PHE A 168 7.22 9.23 -13.87
C PHE A 168 8.02 10.31 -14.61
N VAL A 169 7.30 11.20 -15.30
CA VAL A 169 7.90 12.20 -16.19
C VAL A 169 8.66 13.31 -15.46
N SER A 170 8.42 13.49 -14.16
CA SER A 170 9.14 14.51 -13.38
C SER A 170 10.41 13.94 -12.76
N ASP A 171 11.53 14.63 -12.93
CA ASP A 171 12.78 14.41 -12.19
C ASP A 171 12.64 14.91 -10.74
N SER A 172 11.58 14.43 -10.06
CA SER A 172 11.37 14.76 -8.65
C SER A 172 12.49 14.15 -7.81
N GLU A 173 13.01 14.95 -6.87
CA GLU A 173 14.09 14.53 -5.99
C GLU A 173 13.81 13.17 -5.30
N PRO A 174 12.60 12.90 -4.75
CA PRO A 174 12.31 11.58 -4.16
C PRO A 174 12.46 10.42 -5.13
N ARG A 175 12.11 10.61 -6.41
CA ARG A 175 12.25 9.58 -7.44
C ARG A 175 13.71 9.28 -7.75
N VAL A 176 14.50 10.33 -7.94
CA VAL A 176 15.93 10.19 -8.25
C VAL A 176 16.67 9.51 -7.10
N GLU A 177 16.39 9.93 -5.86
CA GLU A 177 16.92 9.30 -4.65
C GLU A 177 16.54 7.82 -4.57
N ALA A 178 15.26 7.49 -4.74
CA ALA A 178 14.77 6.12 -4.69
C ALA A 178 15.45 5.24 -5.77
N VAL A 179 15.52 5.70 -7.01
CA VAL A 179 16.18 4.94 -8.10
C VAL A 179 17.63 4.70 -7.80
N ARG A 180 18.36 5.72 -7.30
CA ARG A 180 19.79 5.59 -6.94
C ARG A 180 19.98 4.52 -5.86
N ASN A 181 19.21 4.59 -4.78
CA ASN A 181 19.33 3.68 -3.67
C ASN A 181 18.90 2.24 -4.06
N LEU A 182 17.83 2.09 -4.84
CA LEU A 182 17.41 0.78 -5.35
C LEU A 182 18.47 0.16 -6.27
N MET A 183 19.10 0.95 -7.15
CA MET A 183 20.15 0.47 -8.04
C MET A 183 21.38 -0.04 -7.26
N ALA A 184 21.68 0.52 -6.10
CA ALA A 184 22.74 0.03 -5.22
C ALA A 184 22.38 -1.30 -4.53
N MET A 185 21.10 -1.63 -4.41
CA MET A 185 20.58 -2.84 -3.76
C MET A 185 20.28 -3.97 -4.76
N ALA A 186 20.04 -3.63 -6.03
CA ALA A 186 19.55 -4.54 -7.05
C ALA A 186 20.61 -5.55 -7.48
N ASN A 187 20.16 -6.76 -7.86
CA ASN A 187 20.97 -7.69 -8.60
C ASN A 187 21.01 -7.28 -10.09
N ALA A 188 22.21 -6.96 -10.60
CA ALA A 188 22.40 -6.40 -11.94
C ALA A 188 21.93 -7.35 -13.06
N ASP A 189 22.18 -8.67 -12.91
CA ASP A 189 21.80 -9.68 -13.90
C ASP A 189 20.28 -9.87 -13.91
N ARG A 190 19.67 -10.03 -12.74
CA ARG A 190 18.21 -10.11 -12.58
C ARG A 190 17.51 -8.88 -13.14
N LEU A 191 18.05 -7.68 -12.89
CA LEU A 191 17.50 -6.43 -13.43
C LEU A 191 17.59 -6.39 -14.96
N ALA A 192 18.69 -6.86 -15.55
CA ALA A 192 18.86 -6.92 -17.00
C ALA A 192 17.90 -7.94 -17.65
N GLU A 193 17.76 -9.12 -17.05
CA GLU A 193 16.82 -10.16 -17.48
C GLU A 193 15.37 -9.67 -17.40
N LEU A 194 14.98 -9.08 -16.27
CA LEU A 194 13.64 -8.51 -16.10
C LEU A 194 13.37 -7.43 -17.14
N ALA A 195 14.33 -6.49 -17.34
CA ALA A 195 14.19 -5.42 -18.32
C ALA A 195 14.01 -5.95 -19.76
N ALA A 196 14.65 -7.08 -20.10
CA ALA A 196 14.45 -7.74 -21.38
C ALA A 196 13.04 -8.36 -21.49
N ARG A 197 12.59 -9.05 -20.44
CA ARG A 197 11.28 -9.75 -20.38
C ARG A 197 10.08 -8.79 -20.45
N VAL A 198 10.15 -7.66 -19.73
CA VAL A 198 9.03 -6.68 -19.64
C VAL A 198 9.15 -5.51 -20.62
N ARG A 199 10.03 -5.59 -21.62
CA ARG A 199 10.33 -4.48 -22.56
C ARG A 199 10.79 -3.20 -21.85
N GLY A 200 11.46 -3.33 -20.71
CA GLY A 200 11.94 -2.25 -19.84
C GLY A 200 13.33 -1.70 -20.18
N ARG A 201 13.97 -2.08 -21.30
CA ARG A 201 15.34 -1.68 -21.65
C ARG A 201 15.54 -0.15 -21.65
N ALA A 202 14.56 0.60 -22.14
CA ALA A 202 14.61 2.06 -22.12
C ALA A 202 14.53 2.63 -20.69
N ALA A 203 13.74 2.03 -19.80
CA ALA A 203 13.69 2.39 -18.39
C ALA A 203 15.04 2.10 -17.70
N LEU A 204 15.61 0.93 -17.95
CA LEU A 204 16.93 0.58 -17.42
C LEU A 204 18.02 1.56 -17.90
N ALA A 205 18.01 1.96 -19.19
CA ALA A 205 18.95 2.96 -19.69
C ALA A 205 18.79 4.31 -18.96
N ARG A 206 17.57 4.74 -18.70
CA ARG A 206 17.30 5.96 -17.91
C ARG A 206 17.77 5.83 -16.46
N ALA A 207 17.53 4.70 -15.81
CA ALA A 207 18.03 4.44 -14.46
C ALA A 207 19.56 4.56 -14.38
N ARG A 208 20.27 3.95 -15.32
CA ARG A 208 21.74 4.05 -15.42
C ARG A 208 22.23 5.49 -15.66
N LYS A 209 21.51 6.25 -16.49
CA LYS A 209 21.83 7.67 -16.72
C LYS A 209 21.67 8.52 -15.46
N LEU A 210 20.65 8.26 -14.64
CA LEU A 210 20.47 8.95 -13.35
C LEU A 210 21.62 8.71 -12.38
N LEU A 211 22.27 7.55 -12.42
CA LEU A 211 23.48 7.30 -11.63
C LEU A 211 24.70 8.06 -12.16
N ALA A 212 24.89 8.08 -13.47
CA ALA A 212 26.05 8.73 -14.09
C ALA A 212 26.04 10.26 -13.89
N ASN A 213 24.86 10.88 -13.82
CA ASN A 213 24.73 12.33 -13.63
C ASN A 213 24.85 12.77 -12.15
N ALA A 214 25.11 11.85 -11.22
CA ALA A 214 25.20 12.11 -9.78
C ALA A 214 26.65 12.25 -9.27
N HIS A 215 27.60 12.19 -10.18
CA HIS A 215 29.03 12.45 -9.97
C HIS A 215 29.43 13.73 -10.70
#